data_ff1ac2a52d03f36a60a263be22d3f119
#
_entry.id   ff1ac2a52d03f36a60a263be22d3f119
#
_cell.length_a   1.000
_cell.length_b   1.000
_cell.length_c   1.000
_cell.angle_alpha   90.00
_cell.angle_beta   90.00
_cell.angle_gamma   90.00
#
_symmetry.space_group_name_H-M   'P 1'
#
loop_
_entity.id
_entity.type
_entity.pdbx_description
1 polymer ?
#
loop_
_entity_poly.entity_id
_entity_poly.type
_entity_poly.pdbx_seq_one_letter_code
_entity_poly.pdbx_strand_id
1 'polypeptide(L)'
;MKDIKLLLLVFLILGCAVETNEEPFTEPAAEWTFVACEGNYGSSNGSIFMINNKGITQEIEDVGDVVNSLTVYKNKLITLINNSHKIMIYEIYDQGLRMPGIEIDTDQSGPRQMVVFDDKIYFTNWNSSDVKIFNLKNYVIEDAIQLSGNPESIAYHDGNLIVGIQSNDDYSDSNKLHVINPTSKEISETFEVGYGPTDIEVRGKSIYVANTYYDASYNAFYGSTELDLTKKQVSINNYGPGIVCGGDVLTLNQEIYRSFAGGIAQIDENLDILSETKIGDFPPTQLYSTESNDGKIYFGLTNYVDINVVKVYDSNNNEIASYDVGIIPGDFAFW
;
A
#
# COMPACT_ATOMS: atom_id res chain seq x y z
N MET A 1 -68.51 -70.46 -19.15
CA MET A 1 -67.52 -69.84 -18.24
C MET A 1 -66.27 -69.68 -19.05
N LYS A 2 -65.97 -68.43 -19.51
CA LYS A 2 -64.81 -68.09 -20.27
C LYS A 2 -64.02 -67.05 -19.47
N ASP A 3 -62.84 -67.44 -19.03
CA ASP A 3 -61.93 -66.54 -18.32
C ASP A 3 -61.31 -65.52 -19.28
N ILE A 4 -61.56 -64.26 -19.00
CA ILE A 4 -60.92 -63.13 -19.69
C ILE A 4 -59.70 -62.75 -18.83
N LYS A 5 -58.49 -63.05 -19.38
CA LYS A 5 -57.22 -62.56 -18.84
C LYS A 5 -57.02 -61.10 -19.26
N LEU A 6 -57.06 -60.20 -18.31
CA LEU A 6 -56.76 -58.81 -18.50
C LEU A 6 -55.21 -58.61 -18.49
N LEU A 7 -54.67 -58.21 -19.66
CA LEU A 7 -53.25 -57.95 -19.82
C LEU A 7 -53.00 -56.47 -19.46
N LEU A 8 -52.38 -56.20 -18.31
CA LEU A 8 -52.02 -54.87 -17.89
C LEU A 8 -50.69 -54.49 -18.59
N LEU A 9 -50.73 -53.55 -19.52
CA LEU A 9 -49.55 -53.02 -20.20
C LEU A 9 -49.02 -51.82 -19.41
N VAL A 10 -47.91 -52.00 -18.69
CA VAL A 10 -47.21 -50.93 -17.97
C VAL A 10 -46.28 -50.25 -18.95
N PHE A 11 -46.59 -49.02 -19.33
CA PHE A 11 -45.67 -48.10 -20.02
C PHE A 11 -44.68 -47.50 -19.03
N LEU A 12 -43.43 -47.95 -19.08
CA LEU A 12 -42.32 -47.27 -18.44
C LEU A 12 -41.91 -46.10 -19.33
N ILE A 13 -42.25 -44.88 -18.94
CA ILE A 13 -41.73 -43.65 -19.51
C ILE A 13 -40.36 -43.42 -18.84
N LEU A 14 -39.27 -43.75 -19.53
CA LEU A 14 -37.94 -43.32 -19.22
C LEU A 14 -37.80 -41.83 -19.65
N GLY A 15 -38.08 -40.93 -18.71
CA GLY A 15 -37.73 -39.53 -18.82
C GLY A 15 -36.23 -39.39 -18.57
N CYS A 16 -35.42 -39.15 -19.61
CA CYS A 16 -34.10 -38.57 -19.44
C CYS A 16 -34.26 -37.16 -18.91
N ALA A 17 -34.10 -36.98 -17.61
CA ALA A 17 -33.80 -35.68 -17.06
C ALA A 17 -32.36 -35.33 -17.49
N VAL A 18 -32.20 -34.42 -18.44
CA VAL A 18 -30.92 -33.73 -18.64
C VAL A 18 -30.78 -32.79 -17.47
N GLU A 19 -29.98 -33.20 -16.47
CA GLU A 19 -29.48 -32.25 -15.47
C GLU A 19 -28.52 -31.33 -16.21
N THR A 20 -29.00 -30.14 -16.58
CA THR A 20 -28.14 -29.01 -16.91
C THR A 20 -27.56 -28.54 -15.59
N ASN A 21 -26.36 -29.04 -15.25
CA ASN A 21 -25.51 -28.38 -14.28
C ASN A 21 -25.05 -27.04 -14.90
N GLU A 22 -25.93 -26.09 -14.98
CA GLU A 22 -25.53 -24.68 -15.07
C GLU A 22 -25.05 -24.33 -13.67
N GLU A 23 -23.73 -24.29 -13.47
CA GLU A 23 -23.18 -23.59 -12.30
C GLU A 23 -23.79 -22.19 -12.31
N PRO A 24 -24.30 -21.70 -11.17
CA PRO A 24 -24.83 -20.35 -11.13
C PRO A 24 -23.72 -19.39 -11.55
N PHE A 25 -23.98 -18.60 -12.60
CA PHE A 25 -23.10 -17.53 -13.03
C PHE A 25 -22.99 -16.54 -11.86
N THR A 26 -21.90 -16.65 -11.09
CA THR A 26 -21.52 -15.64 -10.12
C THR A 26 -20.82 -14.53 -10.90
N GLU A 27 -21.41 -13.34 -10.96
CA GLU A 27 -20.66 -12.16 -11.41
C GLU A 27 -19.38 -12.12 -10.59
N PRO A 28 -18.21 -11.94 -11.26
CA PRO A 28 -16.96 -11.74 -10.51
C PRO A 28 -17.17 -10.56 -9.56
N ALA A 29 -16.68 -10.71 -8.32
CA ALA A 29 -16.70 -9.64 -7.35
C ALA A 29 -16.11 -8.35 -7.98
N ALA A 30 -16.67 -7.20 -7.64
CA ALA A 30 -16.12 -5.94 -8.12
C ALA A 30 -14.74 -5.76 -7.48
N GLU A 31 -13.70 -5.66 -8.29
CA GLU A 31 -12.36 -5.30 -7.84
C GLU A 31 -12.31 -3.78 -7.65
N TRP A 32 -11.78 -3.34 -6.52
CA TRP A 32 -11.63 -1.94 -6.19
C TRP A 32 -10.16 -1.55 -6.05
N THR A 33 -9.80 -0.42 -6.63
CA THR A 33 -8.59 0.34 -6.31
C THR A 33 -9.00 1.50 -5.42
N PHE A 34 -8.39 1.61 -4.25
CA PHE A 34 -8.56 2.71 -3.32
C PHE A 34 -7.36 3.64 -3.40
N VAL A 35 -7.60 4.94 -3.34
CA VAL A 35 -6.56 5.98 -3.38
C VAL A 35 -6.73 6.85 -2.14
N ALA A 36 -5.69 6.94 -1.32
CA ALA A 36 -5.61 7.94 -0.27
C ALA A 36 -5.33 9.30 -0.89
N CYS A 37 -6.23 10.24 -0.73
CA CYS A 37 -6.02 11.63 -1.09
C CYS A 37 -5.79 12.41 0.20
N GLU A 38 -4.55 12.83 0.44
CA GLU A 38 -4.13 13.38 1.75
C GLU A 38 -4.93 14.62 2.16
N GLY A 39 -5.31 15.43 1.17
CA GLY A 39 -5.85 16.76 1.43
C GLY A 39 -4.76 17.78 1.75
N ASN A 40 -5.17 18.99 2.06
CA ASN A 40 -4.26 20.06 2.48
C ASN A 40 -4.06 20.01 4.00
N TYR A 41 -2.83 19.99 4.45
CA TYR A 41 -2.48 20.00 5.88
C TYR A 41 -3.21 21.11 6.65
N GLY A 42 -3.84 20.75 7.74
CA GLY A 42 -4.64 21.66 8.59
C GLY A 42 -6.04 21.96 8.04
N SER A 43 -6.48 21.34 6.95
CA SER A 43 -7.78 21.62 6.31
C SER A 43 -8.83 20.54 6.53
N SER A 44 -8.45 19.36 7.00
CA SER A 44 -9.33 18.20 7.24
C SER A 44 -10.15 17.78 6.01
N ASN A 45 -9.63 18.03 4.81
CA ASN A 45 -10.27 17.75 3.52
C ASN A 45 -9.64 16.56 2.77
N GLY A 46 -8.99 15.67 3.48
CA GLY A 46 -8.52 14.42 2.91
C GLY A 46 -9.68 13.48 2.56
N SER A 47 -9.51 12.68 1.52
CA SER A 47 -10.56 11.80 1.00
C SER A 47 -10.05 10.40 0.65
N ILE A 48 -10.97 9.47 0.44
CA ILE A 48 -10.70 8.17 -0.15
C ILE A 48 -11.41 8.13 -1.50
N PHE A 49 -10.64 8.08 -2.57
CA PHE A 49 -11.15 7.90 -3.91
C PHE A 49 -11.13 6.43 -4.31
N MET A 50 -12.16 5.97 -5.00
CA MET A 50 -12.36 4.56 -5.33
C MET A 50 -12.59 4.39 -6.82
N ILE A 51 -11.94 3.39 -7.43
CA ILE A 51 -12.06 3.04 -8.85
C ILE A 51 -12.36 1.54 -8.93
N ASN A 52 -13.45 1.14 -9.57
CA ASN A 52 -13.69 -0.28 -9.78
C ASN A 52 -13.15 -0.77 -11.14
N ASN A 53 -13.16 -2.08 -11.35
CA ASN A 53 -12.66 -2.72 -12.57
C ASN A 53 -13.46 -2.33 -13.85
N LYS A 54 -14.60 -1.65 -13.71
CA LYS A 54 -15.41 -1.09 -14.82
C LYS A 54 -15.13 0.40 -15.06
N GLY A 55 -14.20 1.00 -14.31
CA GLY A 55 -13.89 2.43 -14.35
C GLY A 55 -14.94 3.32 -13.68
N ILE A 56 -15.84 2.76 -12.88
CA ILE A 56 -16.79 3.54 -12.08
C ILE A 56 -16.04 4.09 -10.86
N THR A 57 -16.20 5.37 -10.62
CA THR A 57 -15.53 6.07 -9.51
C THR A 57 -16.53 6.46 -8.42
N GLN A 58 -16.03 6.49 -7.18
CA GLN A 58 -16.72 7.01 -6.00
C GLN A 58 -15.69 7.75 -5.13
N GLU A 59 -16.15 8.63 -4.25
CA GLU A 59 -15.30 9.33 -3.30
C GLU A 59 -16.00 9.45 -1.94
N ILE A 60 -15.24 9.27 -0.87
CA ILE A 60 -15.62 9.63 0.49
C ILE A 60 -14.82 10.88 0.86
N GLU A 61 -15.49 12.02 0.89
CA GLU A 61 -14.90 13.30 1.24
C GLU A 61 -14.78 13.48 2.77
N ASP A 62 -13.95 14.42 3.21
CA ASP A 62 -13.79 14.86 4.60
C ASP A 62 -13.50 13.73 5.58
N VAL A 63 -12.68 12.73 5.15
CA VAL A 63 -12.27 11.60 5.99
C VAL A 63 -11.40 12.07 7.15
N GLY A 64 -10.60 13.11 6.93
CA GLY A 64 -9.76 13.74 7.95
C GLY A 64 -8.60 14.56 7.38
N ASP A 65 -7.68 14.93 8.24
CA ASP A 65 -6.51 15.74 7.91
C ASP A 65 -5.30 14.85 7.67
N VAL A 66 -4.80 14.83 6.46
CA VAL A 66 -3.72 13.98 5.92
C VAL A 66 -4.07 12.49 5.98
N VAL A 67 -4.85 12.03 4.99
CA VAL A 67 -5.13 10.60 4.75
C VAL A 67 -3.86 9.96 4.18
N ASN A 68 -3.03 9.37 5.04
CA ASN A 68 -1.63 9.08 4.74
C ASN A 68 -1.38 7.68 4.16
N SER A 69 -2.07 6.67 4.66
CA SER A 69 -1.81 5.29 4.27
C SER A 69 -3.09 4.45 4.22
N LEU A 70 -3.15 3.55 3.25
CA LEU A 70 -4.24 2.60 3.05
C LEU A 70 -3.70 1.17 3.05
N THR A 71 -4.50 0.24 3.52
CA THR A 71 -4.28 -1.19 3.28
C THR A 71 -5.60 -1.96 3.24
N VAL A 72 -5.64 -3.00 2.43
CA VAL A 72 -6.76 -3.94 2.41
C VAL A 72 -6.39 -5.20 3.20
N TYR A 73 -7.23 -5.55 4.15
CA TYR A 73 -7.11 -6.80 4.88
C TYR A 73 -8.44 -7.54 4.91
N LYS A 74 -8.50 -8.69 4.25
CA LYS A 74 -9.75 -9.44 4.03
C LYS A 74 -10.79 -8.57 3.30
N ASN A 75 -11.93 -8.31 3.93
CA ASN A 75 -12.98 -7.42 3.42
C ASN A 75 -12.98 -6.05 4.12
N LYS A 76 -11.84 -5.56 4.53
CA LYS A 76 -11.71 -4.26 5.21
C LYS A 76 -10.68 -3.39 4.53
N LEU A 77 -11.06 -2.14 4.29
CA LEU A 77 -10.12 -1.06 4.03
C LEU A 77 -9.76 -0.41 5.37
N ILE A 78 -8.47 -0.33 5.64
CA ILE A 78 -7.90 0.29 6.82
C ILE A 78 -7.13 1.52 6.37
N THR A 79 -7.36 2.65 7.01
CA THR A 79 -6.79 3.93 6.64
C THR A 79 -6.16 4.60 7.85
N LEU A 80 -4.92 5.06 7.73
CA LEU A 80 -4.27 5.93 8.71
C LEU A 80 -4.45 7.38 8.32
N ILE A 81 -4.88 8.21 9.29
CA ILE A 81 -5.06 9.64 9.11
C ILE A 81 -4.09 10.35 10.04
N ASN A 82 -3.01 10.86 9.45
CA ASN A 82 -1.83 11.33 10.18
C ASN A 82 -2.14 12.49 11.14
N ASN A 83 -2.59 13.62 10.61
CA ASN A 83 -2.79 14.83 11.42
C ASN A 83 -4.12 14.85 12.19
N SER A 84 -5.06 13.97 11.84
CA SER A 84 -6.25 13.69 12.67
C SER A 84 -6.00 12.63 13.73
N HIS A 85 -4.85 11.98 13.74
CA HIS A 85 -4.47 10.95 14.71
C HIS A 85 -5.48 9.83 14.85
N LYS A 86 -5.89 9.25 13.71
CA LYS A 86 -6.96 8.25 13.65
C LYS A 86 -6.61 7.04 12.80
N ILE A 87 -7.26 5.92 13.11
CA ILE A 87 -7.46 4.82 12.17
C ILE A 87 -8.94 4.84 11.77
N MET A 88 -9.22 4.78 10.46
CA MET A 88 -10.56 4.51 9.96
C MET A 88 -10.61 3.13 9.34
N ILE A 89 -11.67 2.37 9.63
CA ILE A 89 -11.86 1.01 9.12
C ILE A 89 -13.24 0.93 8.45
N TYR A 90 -13.25 0.57 7.18
CA TYR A 90 -14.47 0.39 6.39
C TYR A 90 -14.62 -1.06 5.96
N GLU A 91 -15.83 -1.56 5.94
CA GLU A 91 -16.13 -2.86 5.33
C GLU A 91 -16.27 -2.68 3.81
N ILE A 92 -15.56 -3.51 3.05
CA ILE A 92 -15.59 -3.50 1.58
C ILE A 92 -16.66 -4.48 1.10
N TYR A 93 -17.42 -4.09 0.10
CA TYR A 93 -18.40 -4.93 -0.60
C TYR A 93 -18.51 -4.51 -2.08
N ASP A 94 -19.24 -5.24 -2.89
CA ASP A 94 -19.28 -5.07 -4.35
C ASP A 94 -19.65 -3.64 -4.80
N GLN A 95 -20.42 -2.90 -4.01
CA GLN A 95 -20.83 -1.53 -4.34
C GLN A 95 -19.90 -0.45 -3.75
N GLY A 96 -18.80 -0.81 -3.08
CA GLY A 96 -17.85 0.13 -2.49
C GLY A 96 -17.68 -0.07 -0.99
N LEU A 97 -17.54 1.02 -0.24
CA LEU A 97 -17.32 1.00 1.20
C LEU A 97 -18.63 1.20 1.97
N ARG A 98 -18.81 0.43 3.04
CA ARG A 98 -19.95 0.60 3.95
C ARG A 98 -19.72 1.79 4.88
N MET A 99 -20.67 2.70 4.88
CA MET A 99 -20.69 3.85 5.77
C MET A 99 -21.64 3.67 6.95
N PRO A 100 -21.36 4.26 8.12
CA PRO A 100 -20.10 4.91 8.49
C PRO A 100 -18.99 3.90 8.76
N GLY A 101 -17.71 4.33 8.62
CA GLY A 101 -16.57 3.56 9.08
C GLY A 101 -16.44 3.51 10.60
N ILE A 102 -15.57 2.64 11.10
CA ILE A 102 -15.19 2.57 12.51
C ILE A 102 -13.98 3.52 12.70
N GLU A 103 -14.12 4.46 13.62
CA GLU A 103 -13.06 5.42 13.98
C GLU A 103 -12.37 5.00 15.27
N ILE A 104 -11.03 5.00 15.27
CA ILE A 104 -10.17 4.70 16.41
C ILE A 104 -9.20 5.86 16.62
N ASP A 105 -9.21 6.46 17.78
CA ASP A 105 -8.22 7.47 18.20
C ASP A 105 -6.88 6.80 18.48
N THR A 106 -5.78 7.37 17.98
CA THR A 106 -4.42 6.88 18.18
C THR A 106 -3.64 7.63 19.25
N ASP A 107 -4.29 8.46 20.05
CA ASP A 107 -3.72 9.23 21.16
C ASP A 107 -2.60 10.20 20.69
N GLN A 108 -2.91 11.06 19.74
CA GLN A 108 -2.03 12.09 19.18
C GLN A 108 -0.71 11.54 18.61
N SER A 109 -0.68 10.26 18.19
CA SER A 109 0.56 9.57 17.84
C SER A 109 1.18 10.00 16.50
N GLY A 110 0.40 10.59 15.58
CA GLY A 110 0.87 10.92 14.22
C GLY A 110 1.18 9.68 13.39
N PRO A 111 0.17 8.82 13.08
CA PRO A 111 0.40 7.55 12.37
C PRO A 111 0.90 7.78 10.94
N ARG A 112 1.81 6.92 10.45
CA ARG A 112 2.46 7.06 9.16
C ARG A 112 2.14 5.90 8.23
N GLN A 113 2.85 4.80 8.32
CA GLN A 113 2.68 3.60 7.50
C GLN A 113 2.28 2.40 8.34
N MET A 114 1.71 1.38 7.71
CA MET A 114 1.23 0.19 8.41
C MET A 114 1.49 -1.08 7.64
N VAL A 115 1.57 -2.17 8.39
CA VAL A 115 1.47 -3.54 7.88
C VAL A 115 0.46 -4.31 8.70
N VAL A 116 -0.27 -5.22 8.05
CA VAL A 116 -1.31 -6.02 8.71
C VAL A 116 -0.99 -7.50 8.58
N PHE A 117 -0.88 -8.19 9.71
CA PHE A 117 -0.79 -9.64 9.75
C PHE A 117 -1.38 -10.19 11.06
N ASP A 118 -1.82 -11.44 11.04
CA ASP A 118 -2.42 -12.16 12.19
C ASP A 118 -3.51 -11.35 12.91
N ASP A 119 -4.43 -10.72 12.13
CA ASP A 119 -5.50 -9.86 12.61
C ASP A 119 -5.02 -8.68 13.50
N LYS A 120 -3.78 -8.22 13.30
CA LYS A 120 -3.21 -7.04 13.95
C LYS A 120 -2.66 -6.06 12.92
N ILE A 121 -2.82 -4.78 13.22
CA ILE A 121 -2.17 -3.68 12.51
C ILE A 121 -0.96 -3.27 13.34
N TYR A 122 0.19 -3.18 12.68
CA TYR A 122 1.41 -2.58 13.21
C TYR A 122 1.65 -1.30 12.42
N PHE A 123 1.69 -0.17 13.09
CA PHE A 123 1.80 1.12 12.42
C PHE A 123 2.80 2.05 13.11
N THR A 124 3.59 2.72 12.28
CA THR A 124 4.60 3.67 12.70
C THR A 124 3.97 5.00 13.08
N ASN A 125 4.59 5.70 14.03
CA ASN A 125 4.10 6.97 14.54
C ASN A 125 5.25 7.94 14.81
N TRP A 126 5.14 9.15 14.29
CA TRP A 126 6.17 10.16 14.49
C TRP A 126 6.09 10.84 15.86
N ASN A 127 4.89 11.25 16.29
CA ASN A 127 4.76 12.04 17.51
C ASN A 127 5.05 11.22 18.77
N SER A 128 4.78 9.92 18.75
CA SER A 128 5.06 9.02 19.88
C SER A 128 6.34 8.21 19.70
N SER A 129 7.03 8.31 18.55
CA SER A 129 8.26 7.58 18.23
C SER A 129 8.13 6.09 18.50
N ASP A 130 7.09 5.46 18.00
CA ASP A 130 6.78 4.06 18.27
C ASP A 130 6.18 3.32 17.08
N VAL A 131 6.05 2.01 17.21
CA VAL A 131 5.14 1.17 16.42
C VAL A 131 4.03 0.71 17.34
N LYS A 132 2.79 1.20 17.13
CA LYS A 132 1.63 0.75 17.89
C LYS A 132 1.07 -0.54 17.31
N ILE A 133 0.45 -1.34 18.17
CA ILE A 133 -0.16 -2.63 17.86
C ILE A 133 -1.66 -2.53 18.11
N PHE A 134 -2.45 -2.58 17.05
CA PHE A 134 -3.90 -2.55 17.10
C PHE A 134 -4.50 -3.90 16.71
N ASN A 135 -5.45 -4.39 17.50
CA ASN A 135 -6.09 -5.68 17.29
C ASN A 135 -7.42 -5.52 16.56
N LEU A 136 -7.52 -6.10 15.36
CA LEU A 136 -8.72 -6.05 14.50
C LEU A 136 -9.90 -6.89 15.02
N LYS A 137 -9.71 -7.76 16.02
CA LYS A 137 -10.80 -8.58 16.60
C LYS A 137 -11.59 -7.85 17.67
N ASN A 138 -10.91 -7.04 18.47
CA ASN A 138 -11.53 -6.31 19.59
C ASN A 138 -11.51 -4.78 19.43
N TYR A 139 -10.84 -4.28 18.37
CA TYR A 139 -10.72 -2.86 18.02
C TYR A 139 -10.04 -2.02 19.12
N VAL A 140 -8.94 -2.55 19.69
CA VAL A 140 -8.17 -1.90 20.75
C VAL A 140 -6.70 -1.80 20.35
N ILE A 141 -6.06 -0.65 20.63
CA ILE A 141 -4.60 -0.53 20.64
C ILE A 141 -4.12 -1.26 21.90
N GLU A 142 -3.44 -2.40 21.70
CA GLU A 142 -3.05 -3.29 22.79
C GLU A 142 -1.73 -2.90 23.41
N ASP A 143 -0.81 -2.34 22.58
CA ASP A 143 0.55 -2.11 22.98
C ASP A 143 1.30 -1.16 22.03
N ALA A 144 2.54 -0.83 22.39
CA ALA A 144 3.48 -0.08 21.55
C ALA A 144 4.91 -0.60 21.73
N ILE A 145 5.70 -0.51 20.65
CA ILE A 145 7.12 -0.80 20.63
C ILE A 145 7.83 0.55 20.52
N GLN A 146 8.43 0.99 21.63
CA GLN A 146 9.10 2.29 21.67
C GLN A 146 10.39 2.24 20.84
N LEU A 147 10.59 3.26 20.03
CA LEU A 147 11.77 3.45 19.19
C LEU A 147 12.43 4.80 19.51
N SER A 148 13.52 5.12 18.82
CA SER A 148 14.15 6.45 18.85
C SER A 148 14.10 7.04 17.45
N GLY A 149 13.77 8.31 17.33
CA GLY A 149 13.60 9.01 16.07
C GLY A 149 12.18 8.88 15.50
N ASN A 150 12.04 9.19 14.24
CA ASN A 150 10.77 9.20 13.52
C ASN A 150 10.67 7.96 12.62
N PRO A 151 9.99 6.88 13.08
CA PRO A 151 9.77 5.71 12.25
C PRO A 151 8.79 6.04 11.12
N GLU A 152 9.18 5.76 9.88
CA GLU A 152 8.37 6.02 8.69
C GLU A 152 7.89 4.72 8.07
N SER A 153 8.77 4.04 7.35
CA SER A 153 8.44 2.84 6.60
C SER A 153 8.35 1.59 7.49
N ILE A 154 7.45 0.68 7.14
CA ILE A 154 7.27 -0.59 7.84
C ILE A 154 6.87 -1.70 6.88
N ALA A 155 7.52 -2.86 7.02
CA ALA A 155 7.14 -4.08 6.32
C ALA A 155 7.15 -5.29 7.26
N TYR A 156 6.51 -6.39 6.84
CA TYR A 156 6.57 -7.67 7.56
C TYR A 156 7.31 -8.71 6.73
N HIS A 157 8.29 -9.35 7.32
CA HIS A 157 9.07 -10.40 6.66
C HIS A 157 9.53 -11.46 7.66
N ASP A 158 9.29 -12.74 7.34
CA ASP A 158 9.74 -13.92 8.11
C ASP A 158 9.52 -13.81 9.64
N GLY A 159 8.33 -13.36 10.05
CA GLY A 159 7.99 -13.26 11.48
C GLY A 159 8.48 -11.99 12.17
N ASN A 160 9.11 -11.07 11.45
CA ASN A 160 9.63 -9.82 11.98
C ASN A 160 9.02 -8.60 11.28
N LEU A 161 8.97 -7.49 12.00
CA LEU A 161 8.75 -6.17 11.44
C LEU A 161 10.10 -5.60 11.00
N ILE A 162 10.10 -4.96 9.84
CA ILE A 162 11.23 -4.21 9.31
C ILE A 162 10.81 -2.74 9.36
N VAL A 163 11.52 -1.91 10.10
CA VAL A 163 11.10 -0.51 10.33
C VAL A 163 12.24 0.44 9.98
N GLY A 164 11.99 1.35 9.06
CA GLY A 164 12.91 2.43 8.70
C GLY A 164 12.72 3.65 9.59
N ILE A 165 13.83 4.18 10.13
CA ILE A 165 13.85 5.41 10.91
C ILE A 165 14.29 6.55 9.99
N GLN A 166 13.36 7.38 9.53
CA GLN A 166 13.62 8.42 8.55
C GLN A 166 14.54 9.52 9.09
N SER A 167 14.32 9.95 10.34
CA SER A 167 15.14 10.95 11.02
C SER A 167 15.31 10.62 12.49
N ASN A 168 16.36 11.15 13.10
CA ASN A 168 16.61 11.06 14.54
C ASN A 168 15.66 11.98 15.33
N ASP A 169 15.66 11.88 16.67
CA ASP A 169 14.83 12.71 17.56
C ASP A 169 15.07 14.23 17.41
N ASP A 170 16.22 14.64 16.90
CA ASP A 170 16.59 16.03 16.62
C ASP A 170 16.31 16.44 15.17
N TYR A 171 15.60 15.59 14.42
CA TYR A 171 15.29 15.74 13.00
C TYR A 171 16.50 15.73 12.06
N SER A 172 17.68 15.35 12.53
CA SER A 172 18.80 15.03 11.62
C SER A 172 18.53 13.73 10.88
N ASP A 173 19.12 13.57 9.69
CA ASP A 173 18.94 12.37 8.87
C ASP A 173 19.36 11.10 9.64
N SER A 174 18.52 10.08 9.57
CA SER A 174 18.82 8.74 10.09
C SER A 174 19.08 7.77 8.95
N ASN A 175 19.89 6.76 9.22
CA ASN A 175 20.18 5.66 8.30
C ASN A 175 19.89 4.30 8.94
N LYS A 176 18.97 4.25 9.90
CA LYS A 176 18.69 3.02 10.65
C LYS A 176 17.51 2.26 10.08
N LEU A 177 17.69 0.95 9.94
CA LEU A 177 16.64 -0.02 9.66
C LEU A 177 16.63 -1.04 10.80
N HIS A 178 15.52 -1.12 11.52
CA HIS A 178 15.35 -2.05 12.65
C HIS A 178 14.64 -3.32 12.21
N VAL A 179 15.12 -4.47 12.66
CA VAL A 179 14.42 -5.75 12.62
C VAL A 179 13.86 -6.00 14.02
N ILE A 180 12.54 -6.10 14.13
CA ILE A 180 11.83 -6.14 15.41
C ILE A 180 11.02 -7.44 15.48
N ASN A 181 11.15 -8.18 16.57
CA ASN A 181 10.27 -9.30 16.83
C ASN A 181 8.94 -8.79 17.42
N PRO A 182 7.79 -8.95 16.71
CA PRO A 182 6.51 -8.38 17.16
C PRO A 182 5.95 -9.07 18.41
N THR A 183 6.44 -10.28 18.76
CA THR A 183 5.98 -11.02 19.94
C THR A 183 6.75 -10.60 21.19
N SER A 184 8.09 -10.57 21.15
CA SER A 184 8.91 -10.09 22.29
C SER A 184 8.94 -8.56 22.34
N LYS A 185 8.61 -7.86 21.25
CA LYS A 185 8.67 -6.41 21.07
C LYS A 185 10.10 -5.83 21.18
N GLU A 186 11.08 -6.66 20.91
CA GLU A 186 12.49 -6.29 20.99
C GLU A 186 13.05 -6.06 19.59
N ILE A 187 13.91 -5.04 19.48
CA ILE A 187 14.77 -4.86 18.32
C ILE A 187 15.82 -5.97 18.35
N SER A 188 15.72 -6.92 17.43
CA SER A 188 16.67 -8.03 17.34
C SER A 188 17.95 -7.63 16.62
N GLU A 189 17.85 -6.75 15.62
CA GLU A 189 18.98 -6.26 14.83
C GLU A 189 18.72 -4.83 14.36
N THR A 190 19.80 -4.10 14.10
CA THR A 190 19.80 -2.79 13.47
C THR A 190 20.83 -2.77 12.36
N PHE A 191 20.42 -2.38 11.17
CA PHE A 191 21.29 -2.19 10.01
C PHE A 191 21.46 -0.71 9.70
N GLU A 192 22.65 -0.34 9.24
CA GLU A 192 22.89 0.97 8.63
C GLU A 192 22.61 0.86 7.13
N VAL A 193 21.60 1.61 6.68
CA VAL A 193 21.15 1.72 5.29
C VAL A 193 21.47 3.11 4.75
N GLY A 194 20.96 3.45 3.56
CA GLY A 194 21.02 4.84 3.10
C GLY A 194 20.23 5.79 4.00
N TYR A 195 20.56 7.07 3.99
CA TYR A 195 19.86 8.07 4.79
C TYR A 195 18.39 8.23 4.34
N GLY A 196 17.50 8.47 5.32
CA GLY A 196 16.09 8.67 5.10
C GLY A 196 15.38 7.45 4.50
N PRO A 197 15.30 6.30 5.19
CA PRO A 197 14.55 5.13 4.75
C PRO A 197 13.03 5.42 4.80
N THR A 198 12.43 5.78 3.66
CA THR A 198 11.04 6.25 3.56
C THR A 198 10.07 5.21 3.06
N ASP A 199 10.55 4.22 2.29
CA ASP A 199 9.69 3.16 1.75
C ASP A 199 10.44 1.84 1.70
N ILE A 200 9.71 0.71 1.86
CA ILE A 200 10.29 -0.63 1.95
C ILE A 200 9.50 -1.60 1.08
N GLU A 201 10.21 -2.26 0.16
CA GLU A 201 9.68 -3.37 -0.63
C GLU A 201 10.39 -4.68 -0.29
N VAL A 202 9.62 -5.75 -0.11
CA VAL A 202 10.12 -7.08 0.25
C VAL A 202 10.06 -8.01 -0.95
N ARG A 203 11.23 -8.47 -1.43
CA ARG A 203 11.31 -9.46 -2.51
C ARG A 203 12.13 -10.67 -2.10
N GLY A 204 11.45 -11.79 -1.89
CA GLY A 204 12.10 -13.03 -1.48
C GLY A 204 12.81 -12.88 -0.14
N LYS A 205 14.14 -12.85 -0.12
CA LYS A 205 14.97 -12.69 1.08
C LYS A 205 15.64 -11.32 1.17
N SER A 206 15.43 -10.49 0.18
CA SER A 206 15.97 -9.14 0.12
C SER A 206 14.92 -8.11 0.52
N ILE A 207 15.36 -7.13 1.25
CA ILE A 207 14.62 -5.93 1.61
C ILE A 207 15.19 -4.79 0.77
N TYR A 208 14.36 -4.16 -0.04
CA TYR A 208 14.73 -2.98 -0.80
C TYR A 208 14.17 -1.75 -0.09
N VAL A 209 14.99 -0.72 0.03
CA VAL A 209 14.63 0.50 0.75
C VAL A 209 14.81 1.70 -0.17
N ALA A 210 13.78 2.51 -0.30
CA ALA A 210 13.88 3.82 -0.88
C ALA A 210 14.47 4.79 0.14
N ASN A 211 15.53 5.47 -0.22
CA ASN A 211 16.22 6.43 0.61
C ASN A 211 16.01 7.84 0.07
N THR A 212 15.49 8.74 0.90
CA THR A 212 15.26 10.15 0.55
C THR A 212 15.62 11.04 1.72
N TYR A 213 16.49 12.03 1.50
CA TYR A 213 16.97 12.90 2.56
C TYR A 213 17.33 14.30 2.02
N TYR A 214 17.58 15.23 2.92
CA TYR A 214 17.98 16.59 2.58
C TYR A 214 19.36 16.93 3.16
N ASP A 215 20.19 17.61 2.41
CA ASP A 215 21.44 18.15 2.96
C ASP A 215 21.19 19.38 3.87
N ALA A 216 22.24 19.89 4.49
CA ALA A 216 22.18 21.08 5.36
C ALA A 216 21.70 22.37 4.65
N SER A 217 21.63 22.36 3.32
CA SER A 217 21.12 23.44 2.48
C SER A 217 19.71 23.17 1.96
N TYR A 218 19.06 22.11 2.45
CA TYR A 218 17.74 21.64 2.02
C TYR A 218 17.70 21.18 0.55
N ASN A 219 18.82 20.78 -0.02
CA ASN A 219 18.82 20.10 -1.32
C ASN A 219 18.39 18.64 -1.11
N ALA A 220 17.46 18.18 -1.95
CA ALA A 220 16.97 16.82 -1.91
C ALA A 220 17.98 15.83 -2.54
N PHE A 221 18.16 14.70 -1.91
CA PHE A 221 18.97 13.57 -2.37
C PHE A 221 18.15 12.28 -2.29
N TYR A 222 18.48 11.31 -3.13
CA TYR A 222 17.82 10.02 -3.14
C TYR A 222 18.77 8.88 -3.47
N GLY A 223 18.38 7.67 -3.07
CA GLY A 223 19.15 6.46 -3.31
C GLY A 223 18.30 5.22 -3.10
N SER A 224 18.94 4.07 -3.18
CA SER A 224 18.34 2.78 -2.84
C SER A 224 19.30 1.96 -1.99
N THR A 225 18.72 1.12 -1.14
CA THR A 225 19.44 0.11 -0.36
C THR A 225 18.85 -1.26 -0.64
N GLU A 226 19.70 -2.28 -0.75
CA GLU A 226 19.32 -3.69 -0.63
C GLU A 226 19.93 -4.27 0.65
N LEU A 227 19.11 -4.93 1.46
CA LEU A 227 19.53 -5.72 2.60
C LEU A 227 19.19 -7.20 2.37
N ASP A 228 20.19 -8.05 2.20
CA ASP A 228 20.06 -9.51 2.28
C ASP A 228 20.07 -9.92 3.75
N LEU A 229 18.90 -10.19 4.31
CA LEU A 229 18.76 -10.58 5.73
C LEU A 229 19.46 -11.91 6.05
N THR A 230 19.60 -12.82 5.09
CA THR A 230 20.25 -14.12 5.31
C THR A 230 21.76 -13.95 5.45
N LYS A 231 22.36 -13.12 4.59
CA LYS A 231 23.80 -12.84 4.62
C LYS A 231 24.17 -11.69 5.55
N LYS A 232 23.18 -10.93 6.01
CA LYS A 232 23.33 -9.67 6.74
C LYS A 232 24.22 -8.67 5.98
N GLN A 233 24.01 -8.63 4.67
CA GLN A 233 24.78 -7.77 3.78
C GLN A 233 23.91 -6.61 3.32
N VAL A 234 24.45 -5.40 3.45
CA VAL A 234 23.82 -4.16 2.99
C VAL A 234 24.59 -3.64 1.78
N SER A 235 23.87 -3.32 0.70
CA SER A 235 24.36 -2.62 -0.48
C SER A 235 23.61 -1.30 -0.59
N ILE A 236 24.32 -0.20 -0.82
CA ILE A 236 23.73 1.15 -0.90
C ILE A 236 24.21 1.82 -2.18
N ASN A 237 23.29 2.37 -2.95
CA ASN A 237 23.60 3.25 -4.06
C ASN A 237 22.91 4.62 -3.88
N ASN A 238 23.71 5.69 -3.83
CA ASN A 238 23.24 7.07 -3.76
C ASN A 238 23.29 7.68 -5.15
N TYR A 239 22.11 8.06 -5.67
CA TYR A 239 21.97 8.61 -7.04
C TYR A 239 22.29 10.11 -7.10
N GLY A 240 22.56 10.75 -5.96
CA GLY A 240 22.86 12.17 -5.89
C GLY A 240 21.59 13.05 -5.73
N PRO A 241 21.67 14.32 -6.16
CA PRO A 241 20.54 15.23 -6.05
C PRO A 241 19.33 14.78 -6.86
N GLY A 242 18.13 14.89 -6.27
CA GLY A 242 16.89 14.50 -6.91
C GLY A 242 15.67 15.00 -6.13
N ILE A 243 14.49 14.73 -6.67
CA ILE A 243 13.22 15.03 -6.01
C ILE A 243 12.84 13.82 -5.18
N VAL A 244 12.48 14.06 -3.92
CA VAL A 244 12.18 13.01 -2.94
C VAL A 244 10.69 12.70 -2.77
N CYS A 245 9.78 13.58 -3.15
CA CYS A 245 8.35 13.27 -3.19
C CYS A 245 8.09 12.20 -4.25
N GLY A 246 7.26 11.19 -3.93
CA GLY A 246 7.08 10.02 -4.76
C GLY A 246 8.31 9.12 -4.82
N GLY A 247 9.09 9.10 -3.76
CA GLY A 247 10.33 8.34 -3.66
C GLY A 247 10.13 6.86 -3.33
N ASP A 248 9.30 6.14 -4.11
CA ASP A 248 8.87 4.77 -3.82
C ASP A 248 9.79 3.73 -4.46
N VAL A 249 9.83 2.56 -3.85
CA VAL A 249 10.40 1.33 -4.40
C VAL A 249 9.30 0.27 -4.47
N LEU A 250 9.18 -0.41 -5.60
CA LEU A 250 8.08 -1.35 -5.83
C LEU A 250 8.52 -2.55 -6.67
N THR A 251 7.77 -3.65 -6.60
CA THR A 251 7.95 -4.82 -7.46
C THR A 251 6.97 -4.78 -8.62
N LEU A 252 7.47 -4.82 -9.86
CA LEU A 252 6.68 -4.99 -11.08
C LEU A 252 7.20 -6.19 -11.88
N ASN A 253 6.33 -7.16 -12.19
CA ASN A 253 6.70 -8.37 -12.93
C ASN A 253 7.93 -9.10 -12.36
N GLN A 254 8.05 -9.17 -11.05
CA GLN A 254 9.17 -9.77 -10.29
C GLN A 254 10.50 -8.98 -10.35
N GLU A 255 10.53 -7.82 -10.94
CA GLU A 255 11.69 -6.92 -10.93
C GLU A 255 11.45 -5.73 -10.00
N ILE A 256 12.52 -5.18 -9.45
CA ILE A 256 12.46 -4.02 -8.56
C ILE A 256 12.58 -2.74 -9.38
N TYR A 257 11.66 -1.84 -9.14
CA TYR A 257 11.63 -0.51 -9.73
C TYR A 257 11.78 0.55 -8.65
N ARG A 258 12.31 1.68 -9.04
CA ARG A 258 12.51 2.86 -8.21
C ARG A 258 11.93 4.08 -8.90
N SER A 259 11.30 4.99 -8.16
CA SER A 259 10.90 6.28 -8.69
C SER A 259 12.11 7.01 -9.28
N PHE A 260 11.98 7.46 -10.52
CA PHE A 260 13.06 8.06 -11.29
C PHE A 260 12.54 9.08 -12.31
N ALA A 261 13.02 10.32 -12.23
CA ALA A 261 12.80 11.36 -13.23
C ALA A 261 11.34 11.50 -13.70
N GLY A 262 10.39 11.48 -12.77
CA GLY A 262 8.95 11.63 -13.07
C GLY A 262 8.28 10.36 -13.61
N GLY A 263 8.81 9.20 -13.29
CA GLY A 263 8.27 7.87 -13.56
C GLY A 263 8.93 6.85 -12.65
N ILE A 264 8.92 5.59 -13.04
CA ILE A 264 9.69 4.51 -12.39
C ILE A 264 10.67 3.91 -13.39
N ALA A 265 11.80 3.40 -12.91
CA ALA A 265 12.73 2.62 -13.71
C ALA A 265 13.24 1.43 -12.90
N GLN A 266 13.54 0.32 -13.60
CA GLN A 266 14.12 -0.86 -12.97
C GLN A 266 15.51 -0.52 -12.39
N ILE A 267 15.85 -1.15 -11.27
CA ILE A 267 17.21 -1.15 -10.73
C ILE A 267 17.84 -2.53 -10.92
N ASP A 268 19.14 -2.55 -11.22
CA ASP A 268 19.88 -3.79 -11.39
C ASP A 268 20.42 -4.36 -10.06
N GLU A 269 21.20 -5.42 -10.12
CA GLU A 269 21.84 -6.07 -8.96
C GLU A 269 22.86 -5.17 -8.22
N ASN A 270 23.32 -4.09 -8.84
CA ASN A 270 24.20 -3.09 -8.22
C ASN A 270 23.41 -1.88 -7.71
N LEU A 271 22.09 -1.93 -7.79
CA LEU A 271 21.15 -0.84 -7.53
C LEU A 271 21.31 0.33 -8.51
N ASP A 272 21.89 0.12 -9.70
CA ASP A 272 21.96 1.14 -10.74
C ASP A 272 20.62 1.25 -11.47
N ILE A 273 20.17 2.50 -11.71
CA ILE A 273 18.91 2.76 -12.43
C ILE A 273 19.07 2.47 -13.92
N LEU A 274 18.29 1.57 -14.45
CA LEU A 274 18.22 1.23 -15.88
C LEU A 274 17.24 2.18 -16.58
N SER A 275 17.72 3.35 -16.98
CA SER A 275 16.90 4.45 -17.53
C SER A 275 16.11 4.09 -18.78
N GLU A 276 16.55 3.09 -19.55
CA GLU A 276 15.88 2.56 -20.74
C GLU A 276 14.60 1.77 -20.41
N THR A 277 14.43 1.36 -19.17
CA THR A 277 13.24 0.64 -18.68
C THR A 277 12.17 1.59 -18.12
N LYS A 278 12.36 2.90 -18.27
CA LYS A 278 11.49 3.91 -17.65
C LYS A 278 10.04 3.79 -18.12
N ILE A 279 9.13 3.78 -17.14
CA ILE A 279 7.68 3.82 -17.32
C ILE A 279 7.14 5.11 -16.69
N GLY A 280 6.30 5.84 -17.43
CA GLY A 280 5.84 7.17 -17.07
C GLY A 280 6.86 8.25 -17.44
N ASP A 281 6.38 9.44 -17.78
CA ASP A 281 7.22 10.59 -18.12
C ASP A 281 6.51 11.89 -17.73
N PHE A 282 6.38 12.09 -16.41
CA PHE A 282 5.73 13.25 -15.83
C PHE A 282 6.76 14.29 -15.38
N PRO A 283 6.35 15.55 -15.15
CA PRO A 283 7.20 16.48 -14.43
C PRO A 283 7.60 15.89 -13.08
N PRO A 284 8.90 15.75 -12.75
CA PRO A 284 9.32 15.11 -11.49
C PRO A 284 8.75 15.77 -10.23
N THR A 285 8.40 17.05 -10.31
CA THR A 285 7.75 17.81 -9.23
C THR A 285 6.26 17.50 -9.05
N GLN A 286 5.66 16.71 -9.94
CA GLN A 286 4.25 16.34 -9.87
C GLN A 286 4.06 14.87 -9.46
N LEU A 287 5.06 14.02 -9.67
CA LEU A 287 4.97 12.62 -9.21
C LEU A 287 5.05 12.59 -7.68
N TYR A 288 3.97 12.16 -7.06
CA TYR A 288 3.83 12.14 -5.60
C TYR A 288 3.87 10.73 -5.02
N SER A 289 3.23 9.77 -5.68
CA SER A 289 3.20 8.36 -5.25
C SER A 289 3.18 7.41 -6.44
N THR A 290 3.69 6.20 -6.23
CA THR A 290 3.64 5.13 -7.21
C THR A 290 3.33 3.79 -6.54
N GLU A 291 2.51 2.98 -7.18
CA GLU A 291 2.22 1.62 -6.72
C GLU A 291 1.99 0.69 -7.90
N SER A 292 2.19 -0.60 -7.72
CA SER A 292 1.94 -1.62 -8.73
C SER A 292 0.93 -2.66 -8.27
N ASN A 293 0.04 -3.05 -9.16
CA ASN A 293 -0.88 -4.16 -8.92
C ASN A 293 -1.23 -4.84 -10.23
N ASP A 294 -1.16 -6.18 -10.26
CA ASP A 294 -1.53 -7.03 -11.41
C ASP A 294 -0.91 -6.54 -12.74
N GLY A 295 0.41 -6.25 -12.71
CA GLY A 295 1.17 -5.80 -13.89
C GLY A 295 0.83 -4.38 -14.38
N LYS A 296 0.06 -3.62 -13.63
CA LYS A 296 -0.24 -2.21 -13.85
C LYS A 296 0.53 -1.34 -12.87
N ILE A 297 0.79 -0.12 -13.27
CA ILE A 297 1.43 0.90 -12.45
C ILE A 297 0.45 2.05 -12.26
N TYR A 298 0.27 2.49 -11.04
CA TYR A 298 -0.55 3.62 -10.64
C TYR A 298 0.37 4.77 -10.26
N PHE A 299 0.19 5.93 -10.88
CA PHE A 299 0.94 7.15 -10.60
C PHE A 299 0.02 8.18 -9.99
N GLY A 300 0.27 8.56 -8.75
CA GLY A 300 -0.37 9.69 -8.10
C GLY A 300 0.35 10.98 -8.47
N LEU A 301 -0.36 11.90 -9.14
CA LEU A 301 0.20 13.16 -9.64
C LEU A 301 -0.49 14.33 -8.96
N THR A 302 0.28 15.29 -8.47
CA THR A 302 -0.23 16.53 -7.89
C THR A 302 0.71 17.69 -8.14
N ASN A 303 0.17 18.91 -8.17
CA ASN A 303 0.94 20.15 -8.04
C ASN A 303 0.57 20.91 -6.76
N TYR A 304 -0.12 20.21 -5.84
CA TYR A 304 -0.61 20.74 -4.56
C TYR A 304 -1.68 21.84 -4.68
N VAL A 305 -2.18 22.13 -5.87
CA VAL A 305 -3.17 23.20 -6.13
C VAL A 305 -4.37 22.66 -6.89
N ASP A 306 -4.23 22.33 -8.15
CA ASP A 306 -5.33 22.00 -9.07
C ASP A 306 -5.08 20.75 -9.93
N ILE A 307 -3.86 20.22 -9.94
CA ILE A 307 -3.57 18.92 -10.58
C ILE A 307 -3.59 17.85 -9.50
N ASN A 308 -4.58 16.96 -9.53
CA ASN A 308 -4.70 15.80 -8.67
C ASN A 308 -5.28 14.66 -9.53
N VAL A 309 -4.39 13.82 -10.06
CA VAL A 309 -4.73 12.82 -11.07
C VAL A 309 -4.06 11.50 -10.74
N VAL A 310 -4.78 10.41 -10.87
CA VAL A 310 -4.20 9.08 -10.94
C VAL A 310 -4.12 8.65 -12.39
N LYS A 311 -2.92 8.30 -12.86
CA LYS A 311 -2.69 7.70 -14.16
C LYS A 311 -2.28 6.25 -14.02
N VAL A 312 -2.88 5.39 -14.83
CA VAL A 312 -2.61 3.95 -14.83
C VAL A 312 -1.94 3.56 -16.12
N TYR A 313 -0.81 2.87 -16.00
CA TYR A 313 0.00 2.41 -17.13
C TYR A 313 0.15 0.89 -17.12
N ASP A 314 0.36 0.30 -18.30
CA ASP A 314 0.85 -1.07 -18.39
C ASP A 314 2.39 -1.13 -18.35
N SER A 315 2.94 -2.34 -18.23
CA SER A 315 4.40 -2.55 -18.22
C SER A 315 5.11 -2.23 -19.56
N ASN A 316 4.34 -1.94 -20.63
CA ASN A 316 4.88 -1.50 -21.91
C ASN A 316 4.88 0.02 -22.07
N ASN A 317 4.67 0.75 -20.97
CA ASN A 317 4.58 2.22 -20.94
C ASN A 317 3.40 2.80 -21.74
N ASN A 318 2.27 2.08 -21.84
CA ASN A 318 1.04 2.63 -22.41
C ASN A 318 0.13 3.11 -21.29
N GLU A 319 -0.35 4.35 -21.38
CA GLU A 319 -1.42 4.84 -20.52
C GLU A 319 -2.72 4.11 -20.84
N ILE A 320 -3.31 3.45 -19.84
CA ILE A 320 -4.55 2.67 -19.98
C ILE A 320 -5.75 3.35 -19.32
N ALA A 321 -5.52 4.24 -18.35
CA ALA A 321 -6.56 5.02 -17.70
C ALA A 321 -6.01 6.30 -17.07
N SER A 322 -6.91 7.27 -16.85
CA SER A 322 -6.62 8.51 -16.12
C SER A 322 -7.88 8.94 -15.36
N TYR A 323 -7.72 9.34 -14.08
CA TYR A 323 -8.81 9.72 -13.19
C TYR A 323 -8.46 11.00 -12.46
N ASP A 324 -9.35 12.00 -12.52
CA ASP A 324 -9.30 13.13 -11.61
C ASP A 324 -9.72 12.63 -10.22
N VAL A 325 -8.93 12.91 -9.20
CA VAL A 325 -9.10 12.37 -7.84
C VAL A 325 -9.06 13.50 -6.80
N GLY A 326 -9.21 13.15 -5.52
CA GLY A 326 -9.03 14.09 -4.41
C GLY A 326 -7.61 14.65 -4.32
N ILE A 327 -7.42 15.62 -3.44
CA ILE A 327 -6.18 16.42 -3.31
C ILE A 327 -5.03 15.54 -2.79
N ILE A 328 -3.90 15.55 -3.50
CA ILE A 328 -2.66 14.85 -3.17
C ILE A 328 -2.88 13.34 -3.05
N PRO A 329 -3.00 12.61 -4.19
CA PRO A 329 -3.07 11.15 -4.19
C PRO A 329 -1.74 10.56 -3.71
N GLY A 330 -1.71 10.04 -2.46
CA GLY A 330 -0.50 9.70 -1.72
C GLY A 330 -0.26 8.19 -1.53
N ASP A 331 -1.31 7.37 -1.57
CA ASP A 331 -1.16 5.93 -1.34
C ASP A 331 -2.28 5.14 -2.02
N PHE A 332 -2.05 3.85 -2.27
CA PHE A 332 -2.98 2.96 -2.96
C PHE A 332 -3.18 1.64 -2.21
N ALA A 333 -4.40 1.11 -2.32
CA ALA A 333 -4.71 -0.25 -1.87
C ALA A 333 -5.66 -0.94 -2.86
N PHE A 334 -5.60 -2.26 -2.94
CA PHE A 334 -6.32 -3.05 -3.93
C PHE A 334 -7.12 -4.18 -3.28
N TRP A 335 -8.38 -4.39 -3.74
CA TRP A 335 -9.28 -5.44 -3.26
C TRP A 335 -9.82 -6.28 -4.39
#